data_882f06da1b12267401e9bacf17142a58
#
_entry.id   882f06da1b12267401e9bacf17142a58
#
_cell.length_a   1.000
_cell.length_b   1.000
_cell.length_c   1.000
_cell.angle_alpha   90.00
_cell.angle_beta   90.00
_cell.angle_gamma   90.00
#
_symmetry.space_group_name_H-M   'P 1'
#
loop_
_entity.id
_entity.type
_entity.pdbx_description
1 polymer ?
#
loop_
_entity_poly.entity_id
_entity_poly.type
_entity_poly.pdbx_seq_one_letter_code
_entity_poly.pdbx_strand_id
1 'polypeptide(L)'
;MELNGKLSLGCIGGGMIANAAHVPAYVELREDVALTAVYSPKRDTAEATRQNYLEQMAQAGIEPDWEVRVCGSFEELLGLSDVVDICTPTRHHAWYAQRALEAGVHAMSEKPIARNYLEAKRLAQAAQGTKALYQLNDDNVFLPRYQHIRNVLACGEIGEIVGLTLTRGTPSSDRNDWFFDPVSGGGAILDYGSHAVMGAWFLLGFDKIPRRVRAIDIRVKERTRFIRGRLREIETDDDAHFKILFENPANGDFITAVLEATWSWPDLAESASDTHGYIRVDGTQGWLTSCFDEEDREYLVVHRFAGGERRIPIQSYRSETLSFRDEIWNFLRSIRQGAPSMIDAQVGTTVAQIITGAQMSQLMGRRTVDEVEPYCLRFDDSAGEMMQISDRIALDLTRPYRREG
;
A
#
# COMPACT_ATOMS: atom_id res chain seq x y z
N MET A 1 -23.70 23.68 -4.10
CA MET A 1 -24.65 22.72 -3.49
C MET A 1 -24.23 22.59 -2.04
N GLU A 2 -25.10 22.84 -1.08
CA GLU A 2 -24.73 22.69 0.33
C GLU A 2 -24.82 21.19 0.69
N LEU A 3 -23.67 20.57 0.92
CA LEU A 3 -23.57 19.15 1.30
C LEU A 3 -23.73 18.93 2.81
N ASN A 4 -24.39 19.84 3.52
CA ASN A 4 -24.69 19.73 4.96
C ASN A 4 -23.45 19.40 5.83
N GLY A 5 -22.27 19.97 5.49
CA GLY A 5 -21.00 19.76 6.18
C GLY A 5 -20.22 18.50 5.77
N LYS A 6 -20.70 17.74 4.79
CA LYS A 6 -19.97 16.64 4.19
C LYS A 6 -18.90 17.17 3.21
N LEU A 7 -17.79 16.46 3.09
CA LEU A 7 -16.81 16.75 2.04
C LEU A 7 -17.29 16.20 0.70
N SER A 8 -17.10 16.96 -0.37
CA SER A 8 -17.33 16.50 -1.73
C SER A 8 -16.15 15.61 -2.19
N LEU A 9 -16.45 14.41 -2.68
CA LEU A 9 -15.45 13.42 -3.11
C LEU A 9 -15.55 13.19 -4.60
N GLY A 10 -14.40 13.25 -5.27
CA GLY A 10 -14.21 12.82 -6.65
C GLY A 10 -13.49 11.49 -6.74
N CYS A 11 -14.09 10.49 -7.37
CA CYS A 11 -13.44 9.19 -7.60
C CYS A 11 -12.77 9.18 -8.98
N ILE A 12 -11.47 8.87 -9.02
CA ILE A 12 -10.68 8.77 -10.25
C ILE A 12 -10.33 7.31 -10.50
N GLY A 13 -10.79 6.78 -11.61
CA GLY A 13 -10.77 5.35 -11.92
C GLY A 13 -12.10 4.69 -11.56
N GLY A 14 -12.29 3.47 -12.00
CA GLY A 14 -13.56 2.73 -11.77
C GLY A 14 -13.29 1.25 -11.92
N GLY A 15 -12.07 0.83 -11.53
CA GLY A 15 -11.63 -0.56 -11.55
C GLY A 15 -12.25 -1.39 -10.43
N MET A 16 -11.72 -2.59 -10.28
CA MET A 16 -12.18 -3.54 -9.28
C MET A 16 -12.12 -2.95 -7.86
N ILE A 17 -10.98 -2.35 -7.47
CA ILE A 17 -10.79 -1.85 -6.11
C ILE A 17 -11.74 -0.70 -5.78
N ALA A 18 -11.96 0.23 -6.72
CA ALA A 18 -12.91 1.31 -6.54
C ALA A 18 -14.31 0.78 -6.25
N ASN A 19 -14.78 -0.20 -7.04
CA ASN A 19 -16.15 -0.71 -6.95
C ASN A 19 -16.35 -1.74 -5.84
N ALA A 20 -15.35 -2.55 -5.52
CA ALA A 20 -15.46 -3.62 -4.53
C ALA A 20 -15.15 -3.15 -3.10
N ALA A 21 -14.35 -2.08 -2.93
CA ALA A 21 -13.88 -1.65 -1.63
C ALA A 21 -14.20 -0.19 -1.31
N HIS A 22 -13.83 0.75 -2.19
CA HIS A 22 -13.99 2.19 -1.90
C HIS A 22 -15.44 2.65 -1.98
N VAL A 23 -16.19 2.25 -3.00
CA VAL A 23 -17.62 2.59 -3.11
C VAL A 23 -18.43 2.12 -1.89
N PRO A 24 -18.32 0.87 -1.43
CA PRO A 24 -18.93 0.46 -0.16
C PRO A 24 -18.52 1.33 1.04
N ALA A 25 -17.23 1.69 1.12
CA ALA A 25 -16.71 2.54 2.19
C ALA A 25 -17.32 3.96 2.15
N TYR A 26 -17.51 4.55 0.96
CA TYR A 26 -18.20 5.85 0.85
C TYR A 26 -19.65 5.77 1.34
N VAL A 27 -20.35 4.68 1.06
CA VAL A 27 -21.71 4.46 1.54
C VAL A 27 -21.75 4.34 3.06
N GLU A 28 -20.79 3.63 3.67
CA GLU A 28 -20.63 3.56 5.12
C GLU A 28 -20.33 4.94 5.74
N LEU A 29 -19.53 5.77 5.06
CA LEU A 29 -19.11 7.11 5.50
C LEU A 29 -20.00 8.25 4.99
N ARG A 30 -21.21 7.95 4.53
CA ARG A 30 -22.15 8.90 3.90
C ARG A 30 -22.51 10.12 4.73
N GLU A 31 -22.31 10.06 6.03
CA GLU A 31 -22.51 11.22 6.91
C GLU A 31 -21.31 12.20 6.89
N ASP A 32 -20.16 11.72 6.43
CA ASP A 32 -18.90 12.47 6.40
C ASP A 32 -18.52 12.93 5.01
N VAL A 33 -18.88 12.16 3.98
CA VAL A 33 -18.45 12.37 2.59
C VAL A 33 -19.60 12.09 1.62
N ALA A 34 -19.64 12.85 0.53
CA ALA A 34 -20.57 12.67 -0.59
C ALA A 34 -19.79 12.43 -1.88
N LEU A 35 -20.00 11.29 -2.54
CA LEU A 35 -19.48 11.12 -3.90
C LEU A 35 -20.21 12.07 -4.84
N THR A 36 -19.55 13.10 -5.34
CA THR A 36 -20.11 14.14 -6.21
C THR A 36 -19.67 14.01 -7.67
N ALA A 37 -18.52 13.36 -7.89
CA ALA A 37 -17.94 13.25 -9.21
C ALA A 37 -17.20 11.93 -9.41
N VAL A 38 -17.29 11.39 -10.63
CA VAL A 38 -16.52 10.21 -11.05
C VAL A 38 -15.87 10.50 -12.39
N TYR A 39 -14.59 10.18 -12.52
CA TYR A 39 -13.85 10.30 -13.76
C TYR A 39 -13.08 9.04 -14.09
N SER A 40 -13.14 8.62 -15.33
CA SER A 40 -12.26 7.62 -15.93
C SER A 40 -12.04 7.96 -17.40
N PRO A 41 -10.85 7.69 -17.97
CA PRO A 41 -10.63 7.83 -19.41
C PRO A 41 -11.64 7.02 -20.26
N LYS A 42 -12.17 5.94 -19.70
CA LYS A 42 -13.29 5.18 -20.28
C LYS A 42 -14.59 5.58 -19.61
N ARG A 43 -15.42 6.36 -20.28
CA ARG A 43 -16.68 6.89 -19.74
C ARG A 43 -17.59 5.80 -19.16
N ASP A 44 -17.71 4.66 -19.85
CA ASP A 44 -18.54 3.54 -19.39
C ASP A 44 -18.09 3.01 -18.03
N THR A 45 -16.78 3.03 -17.77
CA THR A 45 -16.21 2.64 -16.46
C THR A 45 -16.62 3.62 -15.36
N ALA A 46 -16.59 4.92 -15.63
CA ALA A 46 -17.05 5.93 -14.67
C ALA A 46 -18.55 5.85 -14.42
N GLU A 47 -19.35 5.61 -15.48
CA GLU A 47 -20.79 5.43 -15.37
C GLU A 47 -21.17 4.19 -14.53
N ALA A 48 -20.44 3.08 -14.72
CA ALA A 48 -20.64 1.86 -13.93
C ALA A 48 -20.33 2.10 -12.45
N THR A 49 -19.29 2.87 -12.14
CA THR A 49 -18.93 3.22 -10.74
C THR A 49 -19.98 4.13 -10.11
N ARG A 50 -20.47 5.13 -10.85
CA ARG A 50 -21.59 5.97 -10.41
C ARG A 50 -22.83 5.14 -10.10
N GLN A 51 -23.17 4.25 -11.01
CA GLN A 51 -24.35 3.39 -10.88
C GLN A 51 -24.23 2.47 -9.65
N ASN A 52 -23.06 1.84 -9.47
CA ASN A 52 -22.79 1.00 -8.31
C ASN A 52 -22.96 1.76 -6.99
N TYR A 53 -22.47 2.99 -6.91
CA TYR A 53 -22.65 3.84 -5.73
C TYR A 53 -24.12 4.12 -5.44
N LEU A 54 -24.89 4.55 -6.47
CA LEU A 54 -26.31 4.86 -6.31
C LEU A 54 -27.14 3.63 -5.91
N GLU A 55 -26.83 2.46 -6.47
CA GLU A 55 -27.47 1.21 -6.12
C GLU A 55 -27.21 0.81 -4.66
N GLN A 56 -25.97 0.96 -4.19
CA GLN A 56 -25.64 0.66 -2.79
C GLN A 56 -26.26 1.68 -1.82
N MET A 57 -26.34 2.96 -2.18
CA MET A 57 -27.08 3.96 -1.39
C MET A 57 -28.56 3.60 -1.30
N ALA A 58 -29.18 3.22 -2.41
CA ALA A 58 -30.59 2.78 -2.44
C ALA A 58 -30.81 1.52 -1.60
N GLN A 59 -29.91 0.54 -1.65
CA GLN A 59 -29.94 -0.66 -0.79
C GLN A 59 -29.85 -0.31 0.70
N ALA A 60 -29.10 0.75 1.04
CA ALA A 60 -29.05 1.28 2.40
C ALA A 60 -30.29 2.12 2.78
N GLY A 61 -31.28 2.24 1.90
CA GLY A 61 -32.48 3.04 2.13
C GLY A 61 -32.27 4.55 2.01
N ILE A 62 -31.27 4.98 1.27
CA ILE A 62 -30.85 6.38 1.16
C ILE A 62 -30.95 6.81 -0.30
N GLU A 63 -31.58 7.95 -0.52
CA GLU A 63 -31.59 8.63 -1.80
C GLU A 63 -30.75 9.91 -1.65
N PRO A 64 -29.60 10.01 -2.37
CA PRO A 64 -28.76 11.20 -2.29
C PRO A 64 -29.51 12.45 -2.75
N ASP A 65 -29.44 13.53 -2.00
CA ASP A 65 -29.99 14.85 -2.34
C ASP A 65 -29.00 15.71 -3.16
N TRP A 66 -27.92 15.08 -3.64
CA TRP A 66 -26.92 15.67 -4.54
C TRP A 66 -26.75 14.88 -5.83
N GLU A 67 -26.26 15.54 -6.87
CA GLU A 67 -25.91 14.89 -8.14
C GLU A 67 -24.56 14.22 -8.06
N VAL A 68 -24.46 12.98 -8.54
CA VAL A 68 -23.21 12.28 -8.81
C VAL A 68 -22.87 12.42 -10.29
N ARG A 69 -21.92 13.25 -10.64
CA ARG A 69 -21.60 13.57 -12.04
C ARG A 69 -20.52 12.67 -12.61
N VAL A 70 -20.73 12.17 -13.83
CA VAL A 70 -19.67 11.55 -14.63
C VAL A 70 -18.98 12.64 -15.43
N CYS A 71 -17.76 12.97 -15.04
CA CYS A 71 -16.99 14.06 -15.60
C CYS A 71 -16.37 13.70 -16.95
N GLY A 72 -16.29 14.68 -17.85
CA GLY A 72 -15.65 14.56 -19.15
C GLY A 72 -14.13 14.73 -19.09
N SER A 73 -13.61 15.37 -18.02
CA SER A 73 -12.18 15.56 -17.79
C SER A 73 -11.84 15.48 -16.30
N PHE A 74 -10.56 15.34 -16.03
CA PHE A 74 -10.03 15.38 -14.67
C PHE A 74 -10.20 16.78 -14.04
N GLU A 75 -10.00 17.82 -14.81
CA GLU A 75 -10.16 19.21 -14.37
C GLU A 75 -11.61 19.52 -13.96
N GLU A 76 -12.59 18.97 -14.69
CA GLU A 76 -13.99 19.07 -14.29
C GLU A 76 -14.25 18.40 -12.94
N LEU A 77 -13.69 17.23 -12.72
CA LEU A 77 -13.81 16.51 -11.44
C LEU A 77 -13.17 17.32 -10.29
N LEU A 78 -11.99 17.89 -10.48
CA LEU A 78 -11.33 18.72 -9.47
C LEU A 78 -12.21 19.89 -9.03
N GLY A 79 -12.90 20.53 -9.99
CA GLY A 79 -13.81 21.66 -9.70
C GLY A 79 -15.07 21.29 -8.90
N LEU A 80 -15.33 20.00 -8.69
CA LEU A 80 -16.49 19.47 -7.98
C LEU A 80 -16.10 18.75 -6.67
N SER A 81 -14.81 18.78 -6.27
CA SER A 81 -14.29 17.91 -5.20
C SER A 81 -13.46 18.71 -4.19
N ASP A 82 -13.72 18.51 -2.91
CA ASP A 82 -12.83 18.91 -1.82
C ASP A 82 -11.68 17.90 -1.67
N VAL A 83 -11.97 16.63 -1.97
CA VAL A 83 -11.03 15.51 -1.88
C VAL A 83 -11.21 14.58 -3.09
N VAL A 84 -10.09 14.07 -3.61
CA VAL A 84 -10.10 13.05 -4.65
C VAL A 84 -9.55 11.73 -4.15
N ASP A 85 -10.15 10.63 -4.61
CA ASP A 85 -9.70 9.27 -4.37
C ASP A 85 -9.25 8.62 -5.69
N ILE A 86 -7.99 8.20 -5.75
CA ILE A 86 -7.31 7.79 -6.98
C ILE A 86 -7.15 6.26 -6.98
N CYS A 87 -8.07 5.59 -7.67
CA CYS A 87 -8.16 4.13 -7.82
C CYS A 87 -7.77 3.67 -9.24
N THR A 88 -6.69 4.20 -9.76
CA THR A 88 -6.18 3.92 -11.12
C THR A 88 -5.06 2.85 -11.10
N PRO A 89 -4.53 2.40 -12.24
CA PRO A 89 -3.24 1.70 -12.25
C PRO A 89 -2.10 2.57 -11.72
N THR A 90 -1.12 1.95 -11.06
CA THR A 90 -0.01 2.58 -10.33
C THR A 90 0.68 3.72 -11.08
N ARG A 91 0.89 3.56 -12.40
CA ARG A 91 1.56 4.58 -13.23
C ARG A 91 0.90 5.96 -13.22
N HIS A 92 -0.34 6.05 -12.77
CA HIS A 92 -1.12 7.27 -12.76
C HIS A 92 -1.27 7.89 -11.36
N HIS A 93 -0.98 7.15 -10.28
CA HIS A 93 -1.21 7.60 -8.89
C HIS A 93 -0.53 8.93 -8.61
N ALA A 94 0.80 8.99 -8.72
CA ALA A 94 1.57 10.18 -8.41
C ALA A 94 1.17 11.38 -9.30
N TRP A 95 0.85 11.14 -10.58
CA TRP A 95 0.49 12.21 -11.50
C TRP A 95 -0.85 12.87 -11.13
N TYR A 96 -1.91 12.08 -10.88
CA TYR A 96 -3.19 12.61 -10.48
C TYR A 96 -3.12 13.29 -9.10
N ALA A 97 -2.44 12.65 -8.14
CA ALA A 97 -2.30 13.20 -6.79
C ALA A 97 -1.56 14.53 -6.78
N GLN A 98 -0.43 14.64 -7.51
CA GLN A 98 0.32 15.89 -7.62
C GLN A 98 -0.55 17.03 -8.18
N ARG A 99 -1.29 16.79 -9.25
CA ARG A 99 -2.12 17.82 -9.88
C ARG A 99 -3.33 18.20 -9.02
N ALA A 100 -3.91 17.27 -8.26
CA ALA A 100 -4.96 17.58 -7.30
C ALA A 100 -4.42 18.53 -6.21
N LEU A 101 -3.27 18.19 -5.63
CA LEU A 101 -2.60 19.01 -4.61
C LEU A 101 -2.23 20.41 -5.14
N GLU A 102 -1.72 20.52 -6.37
CA GLU A 102 -1.41 21.79 -7.04
C GLU A 102 -2.67 22.64 -7.25
N ALA A 103 -3.83 22.00 -7.45
CA ALA A 103 -5.13 22.67 -7.54
C ALA A 103 -5.74 23.01 -6.16
N GLY A 104 -5.09 22.65 -5.06
CA GLY A 104 -5.57 22.88 -3.70
C GLY A 104 -6.63 21.87 -3.23
N VAL A 105 -6.81 20.76 -3.96
CA VAL A 105 -7.73 19.68 -3.63
C VAL A 105 -6.98 18.61 -2.85
N HIS A 106 -7.55 18.14 -1.75
CA HIS A 106 -7.00 17.02 -0.97
C HIS A 106 -6.99 15.76 -1.81
N ALA A 107 -5.97 14.91 -1.65
CA ALA A 107 -5.84 13.70 -2.46
C ALA A 107 -5.51 12.47 -1.61
N MET A 108 -6.17 11.37 -1.88
CA MET A 108 -5.74 10.05 -1.47
C MET A 108 -5.57 9.16 -2.71
N SER A 109 -4.64 8.25 -2.66
CA SER A 109 -4.43 7.29 -3.75
C SER A 109 -4.18 5.90 -3.26
N GLU A 110 -4.65 4.92 -4.03
CA GLU A 110 -4.30 3.53 -3.82
C GLU A 110 -2.78 3.31 -3.83
N LYS A 111 -2.35 2.29 -3.07
CA LYS A 111 -0.97 1.81 -3.09
C LYS A 111 -0.63 1.11 -4.42
N PRO A 112 0.65 1.05 -4.76
CA PRO A 112 1.76 1.82 -4.21
C PRO A 112 1.65 3.29 -4.60
N ILE A 113 2.28 4.18 -3.85
CA ILE A 113 2.23 5.64 -4.08
C ILE A 113 2.65 6.03 -5.51
N ALA A 114 3.60 5.28 -6.08
CA ALA A 114 4.18 5.50 -7.40
C ALA A 114 4.90 4.23 -7.88
N ARG A 115 5.34 4.20 -9.14
CA ARG A 115 6.13 3.09 -9.69
C ARG A 115 7.54 2.98 -9.09
N ASN A 116 8.09 4.11 -8.64
CA ASN A 116 9.45 4.20 -8.12
C ASN A 116 9.60 5.39 -7.16
N TYR A 117 10.77 5.44 -6.50
CA TYR A 117 11.10 6.49 -5.55
C TYR A 117 11.06 7.91 -6.14
N LEU A 118 11.52 8.13 -7.38
CA LEU A 118 11.57 9.48 -7.97
C LEU A 118 10.19 10.09 -8.17
N GLU A 119 9.23 9.28 -8.66
CA GLU A 119 7.84 9.70 -8.79
C GLU A 119 7.23 10.02 -7.43
N ALA A 120 7.48 9.15 -6.42
CA ALA A 120 7.02 9.36 -5.05
C ALA A 120 7.62 10.64 -4.44
N LYS A 121 8.92 10.88 -4.63
CA LYS A 121 9.60 12.09 -4.14
C LYS A 121 9.00 13.38 -4.73
N ARG A 122 8.69 13.39 -6.02
CA ARG A 122 8.03 14.54 -6.66
C ARG A 122 6.65 14.81 -6.06
N LEU A 123 5.88 13.75 -5.81
CA LEU A 123 4.59 13.88 -5.12
C LEU A 123 4.74 14.42 -3.70
N ALA A 124 5.72 13.93 -2.93
CA ALA A 124 5.97 14.44 -1.58
C ALA A 124 6.38 15.92 -1.59
N GLN A 125 7.18 16.34 -2.56
CA GLN A 125 7.54 17.76 -2.75
C GLN A 125 6.31 18.61 -3.07
N ALA A 126 5.41 18.13 -3.94
CA ALA A 126 4.16 18.81 -4.23
C ALA A 126 3.27 18.93 -2.98
N ALA A 127 3.16 17.87 -2.18
CA ALA A 127 2.40 17.87 -0.94
C ALA A 127 2.94 18.89 0.08
N GLN A 128 4.26 19.06 0.16
CA GLN A 128 4.88 20.07 1.04
C GLN A 128 4.62 21.52 0.55
N GLY A 129 4.40 21.71 -0.73
CA GLY A 129 4.18 23.02 -1.36
C GLY A 129 2.75 23.56 -1.24
N THR A 130 1.82 22.84 -0.64
CA THR A 130 0.40 23.18 -0.54
C THR A 130 -0.17 22.99 0.86
N LYS A 131 -1.37 23.55 1.09
CA LYS A 131 -2.16 23.25 2.30
C LYS A 131 -3.07 22.03 2.11
N ALA A 132 -3.24 21.57 0.90
CA ALA A 132 -3.97 20.35 0.63
C ALA A 132 -3.19 19.14 1.20
N LEU A 133 -3.91 18.20 1.79
CA LEU A 133 -3.34 17.02 2.41
C LEU A 133 -3.32 15.86 1.43
N TYR A 134 -2.36 14.96 1.62
CA TYR A 134 -2.27 13.71 0.90
C TYR A 134 -2.28 12.51 1.86
N GLN A 135 -2.95 11.42 1.47
CA GLN A 135 -2.86 10.11 2.09
C GLN A 135 -2.55 9.04 1.04
N LEU A 136 -1.62 8.17 1.36
CA LEU A 136 -1.47 6.88 0.67
C LEU A 136 -2.48 5.90 1.27
N ASN A 137 -3.30 5.28 0.44
CA ASN A 137 -4.22 4.24 0.86
C ASN A 137 -3.47 2.91 0.94
N ASP A 138 -3.36 2.38 2.16
CA ASP A 138 -2.86 1.03 2.44
C ASP A 138 -3.70 0.45 3.58
N ASP A 139 -4.75 -0.27 3.23
CA ASP A 139 -5.75 -0.82 4.12
C ASP A 139 -5.17 -1.77 5.18
N ASN A 140 -4.00 -2.36 4.91
CA ASN A 140 -3.36 -3.33 5.80
C ASN A 140 -3.13 -2.78 7.22
N VAL A 141 -2.70 -1.52 7.36
CA VAL A 141 -2.44 -0.94 8.69
C VAL A 141 -3.72 -0.71 9.48
N PHE A 142 -4.87 -0.73 8.83
CA PHE A 142 -6.20 -0.64 9.45
C PHE A 142 -6.81 -2.01 9.76
N LEU A 143 -6.22 -3.11 9.26
CA LEU A 143 -6.68 -4.45 9.60
C LEU A 143 -6.55 -4.73 11.10
N PRO A 144 -7.53 -5.39 11.74
CA PRO A 144 -7.50 -5.72 13.16
C PRO A 144 -6.21 -6.41 13.59
N ARG A 145 -5.66 -7.30 12.76
CA ARG A 145 -4.39 -7.98 12.97
C ARG A 145 -3.26 -7.01 13.30
N TYR A 146 -3.03 -6.03 12.44
CA TYR A 146 -1.95 -5.06 12.62
C TYR A 146 -2.18 -4.18 13.84
N GLN A 147 -3.43 -3.76 14.07
CA GLN A 147 -3.80 -2.95 15.22
C GLN A 147 -3.59 -3.72 16.55
N HIS A 148 -3.99 -4.99 16.61
CA HIS A 148 -3.79 -5.83 17.79
C HIS A 148 -2.32 -6.09 18.07
N ILE A 149 -1.53 -6.44 17.04
CA ILE A 149 -0.07 -6.63 17.18
C ILE A 149 0.56 -5.34 17.71
N ARG A 150 0.23 -4.21 17.12
CA ARG A 150 0.73 -2.90 17.51
C ARG A 150 0.46 -2.60 19.00
N ASN A 151 -0.75 -2.91 19.46
CA ASN A 151 -1.14 -2.72 20.86
C ASN A 151 -0.32 -3.62 21.80
N VAL A 152 -0.11 -4.90 21.45
CA VAL A 152 0.71 -5.83 22.23
C VAL A 152 2.17 -5.35 22.30
N LEU A 153 2.73 -4.87 21.18
CA LEU A 153 4.08 -4.31 21.14
C LEU A 153 4.21 -3.05 21.99
N ALA A 154 3.23 -2.16 21.92
CA ALA A 154 3.18 -0.93 22.73
C ALA A 154 3.09 -1.20 24.24
N CYS A 155 2.50 -2.35 24.66
CA CYS A 155 2.48 -2.77 26.06
C CYS A 155 3.83 -3.36 26.52
N GLY A 156 4.83 -3.52 25.66
CA GLY A 156 6.16 -4.04 26.00
C GLY A 156 6.19 -5.51 26.35
N GLU A 157 5.19 -6.30 25.94
CA GLU A 157 5.03 -7.70 26.36
C GLU A 157 6.18 -8.63 25.94
N ILE A 158 6.89 -8.28 24.87
CA ILE A 158 8.04 -9.05 24.36
C ILE A 158 9.38 -8.27 24.51
N GLY A 159 9.37 -7.14 25.23
CA GLY A 159 10.52 -6.27 25.38
C GLY A 159 10.82 -5.45 24.11
N GLU A 160 12.09 -5.03 23.93
CA GLU A 160 12.52 -4.30 22.75
C GLU A 160 12.48 -5.20 21.51
N ILE A 161 12.00 -4.67 20.39
CA ILE A 161 11.92 -5.41 19.12
C ILE A 161 13.32 -5.56 18.54
N VAL A 162 13.72 -6.78 18.18
CA VAL A 162 15.02 -7.10 17.59
C VAL A 162 14.91 -7.59 16.15
N GLY A 163 13.74 -8.09 15.78
CA GLY A 163 13.48 -8.56 14.41
C GLY A 163 12.02 -8.76 14.11
N LEU A 164 11.69 -8.81 12.84
CA LEU A 164 10.38 -9.22 12.38
C LEU A 164 10.46 -9.97 11.04
N THR A 165 9.53 -10.89 10.84
CA THR A 165 9.29 -11.55 9.55
C THR A 165 7.85 -11.29 9.14
N LEU A 166 7.65 -10.88 7.89
CA LEU A 166 6.33 -10.65 7.34
C LEU A 166 6.27 -11.19 5.91
N THR A 167 5.30 -12.04 5.66
CA THR A 167 5.04 -12.60 4.32
C THR A 167 3.67 -12.12 3.82
N ARG A 168 3.60 -11.80 2.54
CA ARG A 168 2.36 -11.44 1.85
C ARG A 168 2.32 -12.11 0.49
N GLY A 169 1.20 -12.68 0.15
CA GLY A 169 1.09 -13.36 -1.14
C GLY A 169 -0.30 -13.82 -1.48
N THR A 170 -0.42 -14.38 -2.67
CA THR A 170 -1.62 -15.04 -3.16
C THR A 170 -1.22 -16.15 -4.12
N PRO A 171 -1.98 -17.26 -4.18
CA PRO A 171 -1.65 -18.35 -5.10
C PRO A 171 -1.95 -18.00 -6.55
N SER A 172 -2.74 -17.00 -6.85
CA SER A 172 -3.19 -16.79 -8.20
C SER A 172 -3.29 -15.36 -8.67
N SER A 173 -3.53 -15.25 -9.90
CA SER A 173 -3.33 -14.19 -10.80
C SER A 173 -4.51 -13.91 -11.74
N ASP A 174 -5.72 -13.97 -11.25
CA ASP A 174 -6.87 -13.50 -12.04
C ASP A 174 -6.93 -11.96 -12.06
N ARG A 175 -5.71 -11.37 -12.18
CA ARG A 175 -5.46 -9.94 -12.12
C ARG A 175 -5.59 -9.31 -13.50
N ASN A 176 -5.72 -7.99 -13.52
CA ASN A 176 -5.69 -7.22 -14.77
C ASN A 176 -4.30 -7.28 -15.42
N ASP A 177 -4.25 -7.21 -16.74
CA ASP A 177 -2.99 -7.29 -17.55
C ASP A 177 -1.91 -6.29 -17.07
N TRP A 178 -2.29 -5.12 -16.56
CA TRP A 178 -1.33 -4.10 -16.13
C TRP A 178 -0.49 -4.51 -14.90
N PHE A 179 -0.97 -5.46 -14.08
CA PHE A 179 -0.18 -6.01 -12.98
C PHE A 179 1.07 -6.75 -13.48
N PHE A 180 1.04 -7.24 -14.72
CA PHE A 180 2.14 -7.97 -15.35
C PHE A 180 2.95 -7.11 -16.32
N ASP A 181 2.66 -5.81 -16.38
CA ASP A 181 3.35 -4.83 -17.21
C ASP A 181 4.30 -3.98 -16.35
N PRO A 182 5.63 -4.10 -16.53
CA PRO A 182 6.59 -3.34 -15.73
C PRO A 182 6.46 -1.82 -15.94
N VAL A 183 6.01 -1.37 -17.12
CA VAL A 183 5.79 0.06 -17.42
C VAL A 183 4.61 0.62 -16.64
N SER A 184 3.60 -0.20 -16.41
CA SER A 184 2.40 0.20 -15.63
C SER A 184 2.63 0.17 -14.11
N GLY A 185 3.79 -0.29 -13.66
CA GLY A 185 4.11 -0.49 -12.26
C GLY A 185 3.60 -1.82 -11.72
N GLY A 186 3.74 -2.88 -12.53
CA GLY A 186 3.44 -4.26 -12.14
C GLY A 186 4.60 -4.91 -11.39
N GLY A 187 4.34 -6.12 -10.90
CA GLY A 187 5.26 -6.96 -10.14
C GLY A 187 4.82 -7.19 -8.71
N ALA A 188 5.14 -8.37 -8.18
CA ALA A 188 4.76 -8.76 -6.83
C ALA A 188 5.38 -7.86 -5.76
N ILE A 189 6.61 -7.37 -6.00
CA ILE A 189 7.28 -6.48 -5.05
C ILE A 189 6.59 -5.12 -4.96
N LEU A 190 6.06 -4.58 -6.05
CA LEU A 190 5.29 -3.33 -6.02
C LEU A 190 3.90 -3.55 -5.43
N ASP A 191 3.26 -4.65 -5.73
CA ASP A 191 1.92 -4.96 -5.25
C ASP A 191 1.91 -5.38 -3.77
N TYR A 192 2.42 -6.56 -3.45
CA TYR A 192 2.44 -7.07 -2.07
C TYR A 192 3.65 -6.62 -1.27
N GLY A 193 4.77 -6.31 -1.93
CA GLY A 193 5.95 -5.78 -1.24
C GLY A 193 5.71 -4.41 -0.62
N SER A 194 4.90 -3.54 -1.26
CA SER A 194 4.51 -2.27 -0.66
C SER A 194 3.72 -2.47 0.64
N HIS A 195 2.75 -3.37 0.66
CA HIS A 195 2.01 -3.77 1.86
C HIS A 195 2.93 -4.36 2.94
N ALA A 196 3.88 -5.23 2.53
CA ALA A 196 4.80 -5.86 3.48
C ALA A 196 5.72 -4.82 4.15
N VAL A 197 6.27 -3.88 3.38
CA VAL A 197 7.09 -2.78 3.92
C VAL A 197 6.26 -1.86 4.82
N MET A 198 5.08 -1.45 4.35
CA MET A 198 4.17 -0.60 5.12
C MET A 198 3.79 -1.26 6.45
N GLY A 199 3.34 -2.52 6.41
CA GLY A 199 2.96 -3.27 7.59
C GLY A 199 4.12 -3.46 8.57
N ALA A 200 5.29 -3.83 8.08
CA ALA A 200 6.49 -3.99 8.91
C ALA A 200 6.86 -2.67 9.60
N TRP A 201 6.91 -1.56 8.86
CA TRP A 201 7.27 -0.26 9.42
C TRP A 201 6.21 0.29 10.36
N PHE A 202 4.92 0.07 10.07
CA PHE A 202 3.82 0.38 10.97
C PHE A 202 3.96 -0.35 12.32
N LEU A 203 4.27 -1.65 12.30
CA LEU A 203 4.48 -2.44 13.52
C LEU A 203 5.68 -1.93 14.33
N LEU A 204 6.71 -1.42 13.67
CA LEU A 204 7.86 -0.77 14.28
C LEU A 204 7.60 0.67 14.77
N GLY A 205 6.48 1.30 14.37
CA GLY A 205 6.04 2.59 14.89
C GLY A 205 6.21 3.77 13.98
N PHE A 206 6.69 3.60 12.75
CA PHE A 206 7.08 4.65 11.81
C PHE A 206 8.23 5.56 12.28
N ASP A 207 8.72 5.40 13.50
CA ASP A 207 9.82 6.15 14.08
C ASP A 207 11.20 5.51 13.87
N LYS A 208 11.23 4.25 13.40
CA LYS A 208 12.48 3.56 13.06
C LYS A 208 12.93 3.97 11.68
N ILE A 209 14.24 4.23 11.55
CA ILE A 209 14.84 4.76 10.32
C ILE A 209 15.33 3.61 9.45
N PRO A 210 14.80 3.40 8.23
CA PRO A 210 15.33 2.39 7.33
C PRO A 210 16.74 2.83 6.86
N ARG A 211 17.76 2.04 7.17
CA ARG A 211 19.16 2.34 6.84
C ARG A 211 19.66 1.56 5.65
N ARG A 212 19.24 0.31 5.52
CA ARG A 212 19.75 -0.59 4.50
C ARG A 212 18.66 -1.50 4.00
N VAL A 213 18.70 -1.82 2.71
CA VAL A 213 17.87 -2.85 2.10
C VAL A 213 18.72 -3.77 1.23
N ARG A 214 18.39 -5.05 1.24
CA ARG A 214 19.04 -6.05 0.39
C ARG A 214 18.03 -7.05 -0.15
N ALA A 215 18.04 -7.26 -1.46
CA ALA A 215 17.36 -8.40 -2.06
C ALA A 215 18.00 -9.72 -1.61
N ILE A 216 17.17 -10.66 -1.20
CA ILE A 216 17.55 -12.05 -1.03
C ILE A 216 17.36 -12.75 -2.36
N ASP A 217 16.15 -12.61 -2.95
CA ASP A 217 15.84 -13.06 -4.30
C ASP A 217 14.60 -12.32 -4.82
N ILE A 218 14.70 -11.66 -5.95
CA ILE A 218 13.57 -11.04 -6.66
C ILE A 218 13.60 -11.59 -8.08
N ARG A 219 12.57 -12.33 -8.47
CA ARG A 219 12.61 -13.12 -9.72
C ARG A 219 11.23 -13.30 -10.34
N VAL A 220 11.25 -13.74 -11.60
CA VAL A 220 10.11 -14.38 -12.24
C VAL A 220 10.23 -15.89 -11.99
N LYS A 221 9.40 -16.42 -11.10
CA LYS A 221 9.36 -17.85 -10.75
C LYS A 221 8.53 -18.63 -11.77
N GLU A 222 7.38 -18.10 -12.14
CA GLU A 222 6.49 -18.66 -13.15
C GLU A 222 6.46 -17.77 -14.39
N ARG A 223 7.23 -18.13 -15.40
CA ARG A 223 7.35 -17.35 -16.65
C ARG A 223 6.08 -17.30 -17.50
N THR A 224 5.18 -18.26 -17.32
CA THR A 224 3.92 -18.31 -18.03
C THR A 224 2.79 -18.56 -17.05
N ARG A 225 1.75 -17.73 -17.14
CA ARG A 225 0.56 -17.86 -16.30
C ARG A 225 -0.71 -17.83 -17.14
N PHE A 226 -1.72 -18.53 -16.64
CA PHE A 226 -3.05 -18.48 -17.22
C PHE A 226 -3.81 -17.29 -16.61
N ILE A 227 -3.92 -16.21 -17.39
CA ILE A 227 -4.53 -14.96 -16.95
C ILE A 227 -5.79 -14.71 -17.76
N ARG A 228 -6.93 -14.64 -17.11
CA ARG A 228 -8.25 -14.39 -17.73
C ARG A 228 -8.49 -15.28 -18.95
N GLY A 229 -8.25 -16.59 -18.81
CA GLY A 229 -8.48 -17.57 -19.86
C GLY A 229 -7.44 -17.60 -20.97
N ARG A 230 -6.28 -16.94 -20.80
CA ARG A 230 -5.19 -16.92 -21.78
C ARG A 230 -3.84 -17.17 -21.15
N LEU A 231 -3.02 -17.98 -21.78
CA LEU A 231 -1.62 -18.14 -21.38
C LEU A 231 -0.85 -16.86 -21.72
N ARG A 232 -0.16 -16.29 -20.75
CA ARG A 232 0.65 -15.06 -20.86
C ARG A 232 2.06 -15.31 -20.41
N GLU A 233 3.02 -14.71 -21.09
CA GLU A 233 4.40 -14.60 -20.60
C GLU A 233 4.48 -13.47 -19.58
N ILE A 234 5.14 -13.72 -18.46
CA ILE A 234 5.30 -12.79 -17.33
C ILE A 234 6.71 -12.23 -17.36
N GLU A 235 6.81 -10.92 -17.44
CA GLU A 235 8.08 -10.17 -17.50
C GLU A 235 8.39 -9.42 -16.20
N THR A 236 7.39 -9.28 -15.28
CA THR A 236 7.56 -8.70 -13.96
C THR A 236 7.90 -9.78 -12.94
N ASP A 237 8.52 -9.40 -11.82
CA ASP A 237 8.70 -10.30 -10.68
C ASP A 237 7.35 -10.80 -10.17
N ASP A 238 7.31 -12.06 -9.78
CA ASP A 238 6.18 -12.72 -9.15
C ASP A 238 6.53 -13.34 -7.79
N ASP A 239 7.81 -13.23 -7.39
CA ASP A 239 8.35 -13.78 -6.16
C ASP A 239 9.51 -12.89 -5.68
N ALA A 240 9.34 -12.21 -4.55
CA ALA A 240 10.30 -11.25 -4.03
C ALA A 240 10.56 -11.47 -2.54
N HIS A 241 11.84 -11.74 -2.20
CA HIS A 241 12.35 -11.89 -0.86
C HIS A 241 13.44 -10.86 -0.62
N PHE A 242 13.30 -10.07 0.42
CA PHE A 242 14.27 -9.03 0.75
C PHE A 242 14.31 -8.73 2.25
N LYS A 243 15.35 -8.06 2.70
CA LYS A 243 15.49 -7.65 4.09
C LYS A 243 15.82 -6.17 4.21
N ILE A 244 15.33 -5.58 5.30
CA ILE A 244 15.54 -4.18 5.66
C ILE A 244 16.20 -4.13 7.02
N LEU A 245 17.17 -3.25 7.18
CA LEU A 245 17.79 -2.93 8.46
C LEU A 245 17.26 -1.55 8.90
N PHE A 246 16.49 -1.53 9.96
CA PHE A 246 15.99 -0.31 10.60
C PHE A 246 16.87 0.04 11.80
N GLU A 247 17.18 1.31 11.95
CA GLU A 247 17.83 1.84 13.16
C GLU A 247 16.76 2.38 14.11
N ASN A 248 16.86 2.02 15.37
CA ASN A 248 16.08 2.63 16.44
C ASN A 248 16.77 3.94 16.88
N PRO A 249 16.22 5.12 16.60
CA PRO A 249 16.86 6.38 16.93
C PRO A 249 16.98 6.64 18.44
N ALA A 250 16.24 5.89 19.26
CA ALA A 250 16.27 6.06 20.72
C ALA A 250 17.55 5.48 21.36
N ASN A 251 18.13 4.43 20.79
CA ASN A 251 19.27 3.73 21.38
C ASN A 251 20.37 3.36 20.36
N GLY A 252 20.13 3.57 19.06
CA GLY A 252 21.06 3.22 17.98
C GLY A 252 21.08 1.74 17.61
N ASP A 253 20.23 0.92 18.21
CA ASP A 253 20.15 -0.51 17.90
C ASP A 253 19.50 -0.74 16.54
N PHE A 254 19.84 -1.88 15.92
CA PHE A 254 19.30 -2.26 14.62
C PHE A 254 18.26 -3.37 14.75
N ILE A 255 17.18 -3.22 13.99
CA ILE A 255 16.09 -4.18 13.85
C ILE A 255 16.11 -4.73 12.42
N THR A 256 16.14 -6.04 12.27
CA THR A 256 16.08 -6.67 10.95
C THR A 256 14.65 -7.09 10.62
N ALA A 257 14.11 -6.56 9.52
CA ALA A 257 12.87 -7.04 8.92
C ALA A 257 13.18 -7.93 7.71
N VAL A 258 12.61 -9.15 7.69
CA VAL A 258 12.66 -10.08 6.55
C VAL A 258 11.28 -10.13 5.92
N LEU A 259 11.19 -9.78 4.65
CA LEU A 259 9.92 -9.63 3.94
C LEU A 259 9.86 -10.55 2.73
N GLU A 260 8.67 -11.08 2.52
CA GLU A 260 8.31 -11.87 1.33
C GLU A 260 7.04 -11.30 0.71
N ALA A 261 7.08 -11.14 -0.62
CA ALA A 261 5.95 -10.72 -1.43
C ALA A 261 5.86 -11.63 -2.65
N THR A 262 4.79 -12.42 -2.79
CA THR A 262 4.75 -13.43 -3.85
C THR A 262 3.35 -13.58 -4.44
N TRP A 263 3.29 -13.84 -5.74
CA TRP A 263 2.10 -14.31 -6.46
C TRP A 263 2.16 -15.82 -6.75
N SER A 264 3.22 -16.47 -6.26
CA SER A 264 3.54 -17.88 -6.53
C SER A 264 3.40 -18.75 -5.31
N TRP A 265 2.49 -18.43 -4.39
CA TRP A 265 2.12 -19.37 -3.35
C TRP A 265 1.45 -20.60 -3.97
N PRO A 266 1.66 -21.79 -3.41
CA PRO A 266 1.00 -23.01 -3.91
C PRO A 266 -0.53 -22.85 -3.87
N ASP A 267 -1.22 -23.36 -4.88
CA ASP A 267 -2.70 -23.44 -4.96
C ASP A 267 -3.34 -24.33 -3.86
N LEU A 268 -2.57 -24.69 -2.85
CA LEU A 268 -3.03 -25.46 -1.69
C LEU A 268 -3.67 -24.59 -0.60
N ALA A 269 -3.77 -23.30 -0.85
CA ALA A 269 -4.40 -22.33 0.05
C ALA A 269 -5.93 -22.51 0.00
N GLU A 270 -6.46 -23.49 0.72
CA GLU A 270 -7.90 -23.68 0.88
C GLU A 270 -8.51 -22.79 1.99
N SER A 271 -7.68 -22.03 2.72
CA SER A 271 -8.10 -21.24 3.86
C SER A 271 -7.75 -19.77 3.76
N ALA A 272 -8.51 -18.90 4.43
CA ALA A 272 -8.24 -17.46 4.53
C ALA A 272 -6.86 -17.17 5.14
N SER A 273 -6.32 -18.07 5.96
CA SER A 273 -4.98 -18.00 6.55
C SER A 273 -3.89 -17.85 5.51
N ASP A 274 -4.07 -18.48 4.35
CA ASP A 274 -3.03 -18.59 3.33
C ASP A 274 -2.92 -17.33 2.45
N THR A 275 -3.96 -16.48 2.41
CA THR A 275 -3.94 -15.21 1.68
C THR A 275 -3.46 -14.03 2.53
N HIS A 276 -3.55 -14.14 3.87
CA HIS A 276 -3.22 -13.04 4.78
C HIS A 276 -1.75 -12.98 5.20
N GLY A 277 -0.99 -14.03 4.90
CA GLY A 277 0.43 -14.10 5.21
C GLY A 277 0.73 -14.36 6.69
N TYR A 278 2.01 -14.45 6.98
CA TYR A 278 2.57 -14.74 8.29
C TYR A 278 3.24 -13.49 8.85
N ILE A 279 2.99 -13.20 10.12
CA ILE A 279 3.64 -12.12 10.85
C ILE A 279 4.27 -12.71 12.12
N ARG A 280 5.57 -12.49 12.29
CA ARG A 280 6.29 -12.80 13.51
C ARG A 280 7.13 -11.59 13.94
N VAL A 281 7.08 -11.25 15.21
CA VAL A 281 7.92 -10.22 15.81
C VAL A 281 8.71 -10.83 16.95
N ASP A 282 10.02 -10.69 16.90
CA ASP A 282 10.95 -11.16 17.92
C ASP A 282 11.42 -9.98 18.76
N GLY A 283 11.37 -10.13 20.07
CA GLY A 283 11.80 -9.14 21.04
C GLY A 283 12.82 -9.72 22.03
N THR A 284 13.37 -8.84 22.87
CA THR A 284 14.40 -9.22 23.86
C THR A 284 13.86 -10.09 25.02
N GLN A 285 12.52 -10.13 25.21
CA GLN A 285 11.88 -10.87 26.30
C GLN A 285 10.88 -11.93 25.81
N GLY A 286 10.71 -12.08 24.50
CA GLY A 286 9.77 -13.01 23.92
C GLY A 286 9.57 -12.81 22.44
N TRP A 287 8.53 -13.40 21.90
CA TRP A 287 8.10 -13.22 20.51
C TRP A 287 6.58 -13.29 20.41
N LEU A 288 6.05 -12.75 19.35
CA LEU A 288 4.65 -12.92 18.98
C LEU A 288 4.52 -13.36 17.52
N THR A 289 3.42 -14.04 17.20
CA THR A 289 3.06 -14.38 15.83
C THR A 289 1.55 -14.38 15.66
N SER A 290 1.08 -14.08 14.43
CA SER A 290 -0.30 -14.33 14.03
C SER A 290 -0.48 -15.78 13.61
N CYS A 291 -1.61 -16.37 14.01
CA CYS A 291 -2.00 -17.75 13.72
C CYS A 291 -3.49 -17.83 13.40
N PHE A 292 -3.89 -18.95 12.82
CA PHE A 292 -5.29 -19.29 12.57
C PHE A 292 -5.61 -20.63 13.22
N ASP A 293 -6.82 -20.80 13.70
CA ASP A 293 -7.32 -22.08 14.20
C ASP A 293 -7.99 -22.91 13.09
N GLU A 294 -8.53 -24.06 13.44
CA GLU A 294 -9.18 -24.98 12.51
C GLU A 294 -10.47 -24.41 11.87
N GLU A 295 -11.05 -23.36 12.45
CA GLU A 295 -12.20 -22.65 11.91
C GLU A 295 -11.83 -21.33 11.24
N ASP A 296 -10.55 -21.15 10.85
CA ASP A 296 -10.01 -19.93 10.23
C ASP A 296 -10.18 -18.65 11.07
N ARG A 297 -10.30 -18.79 12.39
CA ARG A 297 -10.33 -17.63 13.28
C ARG A 297 -8.92 -17.21 13.64
N GLU A 298 -8.64 -15.96 13.44
CA GLU A 298 -7.31 -15.40 13.68
C GLU A 298 -7.07 -15.12 15.17
N TYR A 299 -5.86 -15.40 15.64
CA TYR A 299 -5.39 -15.06 16.97
C TYR A 299 -3.89 -14.78 16.99
N LEU A 300 -3.43 -14.06 18.03
CA LEU A 300 -2.01 -13.88 18.30
C LEU A 300 -1.56 -14.88 19.34
N VAL A 301 -0.36 -15.43 19.12
CA VAL A 301 0.39 -16.15 20.15
C VAL A 301 1.49 -15.22 20.65
N VAL A 302 1.48 -14.93 21.95
CA VAL A 302 2.54 -14.16 22.62
C VAL A 302 3.28 -15.10 23.55
N HIS A 303 4.56 -15.33 23.29
CA HIS A 303 5.44 -16.19 24.08
C HIS A 303 6.48 -15.35 24.82
N ARG A 304 6.62 -15.55 26.13
CA ARG A 304 7.61 -14.86 26.97
C ARG A 304 8.70 -15.82 27.40
N PHE A 305 9.96 -15.43 27.30
CA PHE A 305 11.10 -16.25 27.72
C PHE A 305 11.11 -16.54 29.24
N ALA A 306 10.57 -15.62 30.04
CA ALA A 306 10.39 -15.82 31.49
C ALA A 306 9.29 -16.84 31.85
N GLY A 307 8.64 -17.40 30.83
CA GLY A 307 7.59 -18.41 30.94
C GLY A 307 6.20 -17.89 30.62
N GLY A 308 5.42 -18.78 30.00
CA GLY A 308 4.03 -18.54 29.61
C GLY A 308 3.84 -18.21 28.13
N GLU A 309 2.77 -18.78 27.64
CA GLU A 309 2.22 -18.48 26.32
C GLU A 309 0.79 -17.97 26.50
N ARG A 310 0.44 -16.95 25.75
CA ARG A 310 -0.90 -16.37 25.76
C ARG A 310 -1.44 -16.30 24.34
N ARG A 311 -2.68 -16.74 24.18
CA ARG A 311 -3.42 -16.59 22.94
C ARG A 311 -4.38 -15.41 23.08
N ILE A 312 -4.35 -14.52 22.12
CA ILE A 312 -5.21 -13.32 22.07
C ILE A 312 -6.05 -13.44 20.79
N PRO A 313 -7.37 -13.67 20.91
CA PRO A 313 -8.22 -13.72 19.73
C PRO A 313 -8.23 -12.34 19.04
N ILE A 314 -8.14 -12.35 17.71
CA ILE A 314 -8.33 -11.16 16.89
C ILE A 314 -9.79 -11.15 16.48
N GLN A 315 -10.46 -10.07 16.82
CA GLN A 315 -11.82 -9.86 16.34
C GLN A 315 -11.73 -9.41 14.88
N SER A 316 -11.94 -10.33 13.96
CA SER A 316 -11.99 -10.04 12.52
C SER A 316 -13.11 -9.05 12.21
N TYR A 317 -12.91 -8.22 11.18
CA TYR A 317 -14.00 -7.44 10.64
C TYR A 317 -15.11 -8.37 10.12
N ARG A 318 -16.36 -7.91 10.23
CA ARG A 318 -17.50 -8.62 9.61
C ARG A 318 -17.44 -8.58 8.08
N SER A 319 -16.64 -7.69 7.51
CA SER A 319 -16.40 -7.53 6.08
C SER A 319 -14.99 -6.96 5.88
N GLU A 320 -14.27 -7.44 4.88
CA GLU A 320 -12.96 -6.92 4.49
C GLU A 320 -13.02 -5.43 4.07
N THR A 321 -14.18 -4.95 3.63
CA THR A 321 -14.37 -3.54 3.25
C THR A 321 -14.25 -2.56 4.41
N LEU A 322 -14.29 -3.02 5.66
CA LEU A 322 -14.18 -2.15 6.83
C LEU A 322 -12.78 -1.58 7.04
N SER A 323 -11.72 -2.24 6.57
CA SER A 323 -10.36 -1.66 6.57
C SER A 323 -10.28 -0.45 5.65
N PHE A 324 -10.90 -0.51 4.48
CA PHE A 324 -11.00 0.61 3.54
C PHE A 324 -11.85 1.76 4.09
N ARG A 325 -12.95 1.45 4.79
CA ARG A 325 -13.72 2.46 5.49
C ARG A 325 -12.87 3.20 6.53
N ASP A 326 -12.14 2.49 7.37
CA ASP A 326 -11.33 3.07 8.43
C ASP A 326 -10.15 3.88 7.86
N GLU A 327 -9.59 3.45 6.75
CA GLU A 327 -8.56 4.15 5.99
C GLU A 327 -9.08 5.49 5.45
N ILE A 328 -10.21 5.48 4.75
CA ILE A 328 -10.82 6.69 4.20
C ILE A 328 -11.24 7.62 5.34
N TRP A 329 -11.87 7.09 6.40
CA TRP A 329 -12.25 7.87 7.57
C TRP A 329 -11.06 8.55 8.24
N ASN A 330 -9.90 7.85 8.33
CA ASN A 330 -8.67 8.45 8.85
C ASN A 330 -8.29 9.71 8.07
N PHE A 331 -8.40 9.68 6.75
CA PHE A 331 -8.08 10.82 5.91
C PHE A 331 -9.09 11.97 6.05
N LEU A 332 -10.39 11.66 6.02
CA LEU A 332 -11.43 12.68 6.21
C LEU A 332 -11.28 13.39 7.57
N ARG A 333 -10.93 12.64 8.62
CA ARG A 333 -10.62 13.20 9.93
C ARG A 333 -9.38 14.11 9.89
N SER A 334 -8.32 13.69 9.21
CA SER A 334 -7.10 14.49 9.02
C SER A 334 -7.40 15.81 8.32
N ILE A 335 -8.22 15.80 7.27
CA ILE A 335 -8.67 17.01 6.57
C ILE A 335 -9.41 17.95 7.52
N ARG A 336 -10.39 17.44 8.29
CA ARG A 336 -11.16 18.25 9.24
C ARG A 336 -10.32 18.84 10.38
N GLN A 337 -9.27 18.15 10.78
CA GLN A 337 -8.34 18.60 11.82
C GLN A 337 -7.23 19.50 11.29
N GLY A 338 -7.06 19.59 9.96
CA GLY A 338 -5.92 20.29 9.34
C GLY A 338 -4.56 19.66 9.70
N ALA A 339 -4.53 18.37 9.96
CA ALA A 339 -3.35 17.62 10.39
C ALA A 339 -2.96 16.56 9.33
N PRO A 340 -1.66 16.24 9.16
CA PRO A 340 -1.25 15.19 8.24
C PRO A 340 -1.92 13.84 8.56
N SER A 341 -2.17 13.04 7.52
CA SER A 341 -2.58 11.65 7.70
C SER A 341 -1.44 10.83 8.33
N MET A 342 -1.80 9.76 9.01
CA MET A 342 -0.85 8.77 9.54
C MET A 342 0.02 8.16 8.41
N ILE A 343 -0.53 8.03 7.21
CA ILE A 343 0.15 7.50 6.02
C ILE A 343 0.23 8.62 4.98
N ASP A 344 1.02 9.65 5.28
CA ASP A 344 1.20 10.80 4.40
C ASP A 344 2.15 10.51 3.22
N ALA A 345 2.41 11.53 2.41
CA ALA A 345 3.30 11.43 1.26
C ALA A 345 4.74 11.06 1.65
N GLN A 346 5.21 11.44 2.84
CA GLN A 346 6.56 11.11 3.29
C GLN A 346 6.67 9.62 3.65
N VAL A 347 5.65 9.08 4.34
CA VAL A 347 5.57 7.65 4.65
C VAL A 347 5.52 6.84 3.34
N GLY A 348 4.64 7.20 2.41
CA GLY A 348 4.55 6.52 1.12
C GLY A 348 5.85 6.60 0.30
N THR A 349 6.54 7.75 0.34
CA THR A 349 7.83 7.93 -0.33
C THR A 349 8.91 7.04 0.26
N THR A 350 8.93 6.88 1.58
CA THR A 350 9.89 5.97 2.24
C THR A 350 9.65 4.52 1.87
N VAL A 351 8.38 4.10 1.76
CA VAL A 351 8.03 2.76 1.25
C VAL A 351 8.54 2.58 -0.18
N ALA A 352 8.28 3.54 -1.08
CA ALA A 352 8.76 3.50 -2.46
C ALA A 352 10.30 3.49 -2.55
N GLN A 353 10.99 4.20 -1.64
CA GLN A 353 12.45 4.19 -1.53
C GLN A 353 12.99 2.80 -1.19
N ILE A 354 12.39 2.13 -0.21
CA ILE A 354 12.78 0.78 0.20
C ILE A 354 12.57 -0.22 -0.95
N ILE A 355 11.41 -0.17 -1.59
CA ILE A 355 11.09 -1.04 -2.74
C ILE A 355 12.09 -0.83 -3.88
N THR A 356 12.31 0.43 -4.29
CA THR A 356 13.28 0.77 -5.33
C THR A 356 14.68 0.28 -4.95
N GLY A 357 15.09 0.46 -3.70
CA GLY A 357 16.37 -0.04 -3.20
C GLY A 357 16.50 -1.57 -3.25
N ALA A 358 15.44 -2.32 -2.94
CA ALA A 358 15.44 -3.78 -3.05
C ALA A 358 15.59 -4.23 -4.52
N GLN A 359 14.87 -3.60 -5.44
CA GLN A 359 15.01 -3.86 -6.87
C GLN A 359 16.42 -3.54 -7.39
N MET A 360 16.99 -2.40 -6.96
CA MET A 360 18.39 -2.05 -7.27
C MET A 360 19.37 -3.10 -6.74
N SER A 361 19.19 -3.53 -5.49
CA SER A 361 20.03 -4.58 -4.88
C SER A 361 20.02 -5.86 -5.72
N GLN A 362 18.89 -6.26 -6.24
CA GLN A 362 18.76 -7.43 -7.13
C GLN A 362 19.54 -7.23 -8.45
N LEU A 363 19.37 -6.08 -9.11
CA LEU A 363 20.04 -5.75 -10.36
C LEU A 363 21.56 -5.70 -10.20
N MET A 364 22.06 -5.27 -9.05
CA MET A 364 23.49 -5.22 -8.74
C MET A 364 24.08 -6.58 -8.30
N GLY A 365 23.35 -7.69 -8.52
CA GLY A 365 23.82 -9.04 -8.22
C GLY A 365 23.74 -9.40 -6.75
N ARG A 366 22.77 -8.86 -6.01
CA ARG A 366 22.53 -9.12 -4.58
C ARG A 366 23.74 -8.80 -3.71
N ARG A 367 24.54 -7.81 -4.11
CA ARG A 367 25.74 -7.40 -3.40
C ARG A 367 25.46 -7.15 -1.93
N THR A 368 26.46 -7.36 -1.10
CA THR A 368 26.36 -7.22 0.35
C THR A 368 25.87 -5.84 0.75
N VAL A 369 25.21 -5.75 1.88
CA VAL A 369 24.63 -4.54 2.47
C VAL A 369 25.62 -3.37 2.50
N ASP A 370 26.91 -3.67 2.65
CA ASP A 370 27.99 -2.67 2.72
C ASP A 370 28.31 -2.03 1.36
N GLU A 371 28.08 -2.72 0.25
CA GLU A 371 28.29 -2.20 -1.10
C GLU A 371 27.07 -1.43 -1.66
N VAL A 372 25.88 -1.65 -1.07
CA VAL A 372 24.61 -1.00 -1.47
C VAL A 372 24.34 0.26 -0.64
N GLU A 373 25.07 0.46 0.46
CA GLU A 373 24.86 1.51 1.44
C GLU A 373 24.82 2.94 0.87
N PRO A 374 25.70 3.35 -0.08
CA PRO A 374 25.66 4.68 -0.63
C PRO A 374 24.47 4.97 -1.53
N TYR A 375 23.85 3.93 -2.11
CA TYR A 375 22.88 4.06 -3.18
C TYR A 375 21.44 3.84 -2.73
N CYS A 376 21.22 3.11 -1.63
CA CYS A 376 19.87 2.68 -1.25
C CYS A 376 19.15 3.61 -0.28
N LEU A 377 19.86 4.35 0.59
CA LEU A 377 19.21 5.11 1.64
C LEU A 377 19.86 6.47 1.98
N ARG A 378 21.06 6.76 1.48
CA ARG A 378 21.64 8.10 1.53
C ARG A 378 21.26 8.87 0.27
N PHE A 379 20.08 9.40 0.25
CA PHE A 379 19.75 10.48 -0.67
C PHE A 379 20.13 11.78 0.03
N ASP A 380 21.44 12.06 0.06
CA ASP A 380 21.94 13.39 0.36
C ASP A 380 21.64 14.30 -0.83
N ASP A 381 21.36 15.57 -0.57
CA ASP A 381 20.98 16.58 -1.57
C ASP A 381 22.03 16.91 -2.65
N SER A 382 23.15 16.17 -2.73
CA SER A 382 24.08 16.18 -3.86
C SER A 382 23.48 15.51 -5.12
N ALA A 383 22.26 15.85 -5.43
CA ALA A 383 21.27 15.14 -6.25
C ALA A 383 21.60 14.99 -7.76
N GLY A 384 22.65 15.58 -8.29
CA GLY A 384 22.88 15.59 -9.73
C GLY A 384 23.31 14.24 -10.32
N GLU A 385 24.32 13.58 -9.71
CA GLU A 385 24.84 12.31 -10.24
C GLU A 385 23.92 11.11 -9.90
N MET A 386 23.29 11.12 -8.72
CA MET A 386 22.39 10.06 -8.32
C MET A 386 21.05 10.11 -9.05
N MET A 387 20.55 11.28 -9.45
CA MET A 387 19.38 11.39 -10.33
C MET A 387 19.64 10.74 -11.70
N GLN A 388 20.85 10.82 -12.24
CA GLN A 388 21.19 10.13 -13.50
C GLN A 388 21.22 8.61 -13.35
N ILE A 389 21.68 8.08 -12.23
CA ILE A 389 21.68 6.63 -11.95
C ILE A 389 20.26 6.15 -11.66
N SER A 390 19.47 6.88 -10.90
CA SER A 390 18.09 6.51 -10.61
C SER A 390 17.16 6.69 -11.82
N ASP A 391 17.40 7.65 -12.71
CA ASP A 391 16.69 7.78 -13.99
C ASP A 391 17.04 6.63 -14.94
N ARG A 392 18.29 6.16 -14.96
CA ARG A 392 18.68 4.94 -15.69
C ARG A 392 18.04 3.70 -15.09
N ILE A 393 17.99 3.58 -13.79
CA ILE A 393 17.38 2.43 -13.09
C ILE A 393 15.86 2.46 -13.23
N ALA A 394 15.21 3.60 -13.17
CA ALA A 394 13.79 3.73 -13.47
C ALA A 394 13.47 3.34 -14.92
N LEU A 395 14.37 3.65 -15.86
CA LEU A 395 14.28 3.24 -17.25
C LEU A 395 14.60 1.75 -17.44
N ASP A 396 15.53 1.18 -16.70
CA ASP A 396 15.91 -0.24 -16.78
C ASP A 396 14.92 -1.15 -16.02
N LEU A 397 14.26 -0.65 -14.95
CA LEU A 397 13.16 -1.34 -14.29
C LEU A 397 11.91 -1.46 -15.19
N THR A 398 11.82 -0.65 -16.24
CA THR A 398 10.79 -0.77 -17.28
C THR A 398 11.17 -1.76 -18.40
N ARG A 399 12.39 -2.32 -18.37
CA ARG A 399 12.82 -3.37 -19.32
C ARG A 399 12.57 -4.73 -18.70
N PRO A 400 12.09 -5.70 -19.50
CA PRO A 400 11.96 -7.07 -19.04
C PRO A 400 13.31 -7.58 -18.49
N TYR A 401 13.24 -8.37 -17.40
CA TYR A 401 14.40 -9.06 -16.83
C TYR A 401 15.02 -10.01 -17.87
N ARG A 402 15.78 -9.47 -18.83
CA ARG A 402 16.55 -10.28 -19.76
C ARG A 402 17.79 -10.78 -19.03
N ARG A 403 17.89 -12.09 -18.85
CA ARG A 403 19.19 -12.72 -18.66
C ARG A 403 19.95 -12.57 -19.98
N GLU A 404 21.07 -11.87 -19.97
CA GLU A 404 22.11 -12.14 -20.94
C GLU A 404 22.51 -13.60 -20.76
N GLY A 405 22.50 -14.35 -21.86
CA GLY A 405 22.75 -15.78 -21.93
C GLY A 405 24.13 -16.22 -21.51
#